data_768e5d31af86ea2022ad7802eb68bc34
#
_entry.id   768e5d31af86ea2022ad7802eb68bc34
#
_cell.length_a   1.000
_cell.length_b   1.000
_cell.length_c   1.000
_cell.angle_alpha   90.00
_cell.angle_beta   90.00
_cell.angle_gamma   90.00
#
_symmetry.space_group_name_H-M   'P 1'
#
loop_
_entity.id
_entity.type
_entity.pdbx_description
1 polymer ?
#
loop_
_entity_poly.entity_id
_entity_poly.type
_entity_poly.pdbx_seq_one_letter_code
_entity_poly.pdbx_strand_id
1 'polypeptide(L)'
;MKLINLFQASISLPLLILIPFLGISLPSVAASDPASDKQLFDEVAEQLDLGGVLYGYVSVDGDLSGLAKFVNSFMTGLKEFEKGVPDVDVEALMEISGLDSLSALGLSSIQTDQGFRNKVYLHTPNGVRGVLSMFGDEAKEFEVLQLAPSGTDFVVQQEVKLKTFYNEVVLGALGGSPKQGGASPLGPQGMMMKMMVDGMMKQPMPPPFTFTGEKLIDDLDTNIMVIIDGDPSKMLPVELEGNDLNMPTIEGAFLIDNVGWLVGNLIKLLEAEMAEGGKGAPPFEVIDNANWEGLKLSIESESLSKKDRKEIRQFGLQNAMIAHHRPSGKLIVSSSKEFATGLFSQKPKLATDPVFLTKTKGLPMKGTAISYLSPVLMNELRKFIKEAIEAENPPEKEYKRNDRFVALSMLDFFLPEGALGEAMVTTPTEDGLLSVGNSAYSHKSKILMGAAVPTLVGVSMFTIGQQVDRMMHPPEAFEDFEGAVEVPHVEVPHKHELKVVPSRPLNGGD
;
A
#
# COMPACT_ATOMS: atom_id res chain seq x y z
N MET A 1 0.60 9.16 13.13
CA MET A 1 0.08 7.79 13.01
C MET A 1 -0.58 7.48 11.65
N LYS A 2 -1.47 8.30 11.08
CA LYS A 2 -2.08 8.05 9.76
C LYS A 2 -1.10 8.11 8.57
N LEU A 3 -0.03 8.92 8.63
CA LEU A 3 1.00 9.00 7.57
C LEU A 3 1.90 7.75 7.53
N ILE A 4 2.21 7.17 8.69
CA ILE A 4 3.00 5.93 8.79
C ILE A 4 2.22 4.76 8.16
N ASN A 5 0.90 4.73 8.33
CA ASN A 5 0.03 3.74 7.69
C ASN A 5 -0.03 3.87 6.16
N LEU A 6 0.06 5.09 5.61
CA LEU A 6 0.16 5.33 4.15
C LEU A 6 1.52 4.86 3.60
N PHE A 7 2.61 5.10 4.32
CA PHE A 7 3.94 4.64 3.93
C PHE A 7 4.08 3.10 3.97
N GLN A 8 3.51 2.46 5.00
CA GLN A 8 3.47 1.00 5.09
C GLN A 8 2.58 0.37 4.00
N ALA A 9 1.49 1.01 3.60
CA ALA A 9 0.61 0.51 2.55
C ALA A 9 1.29 0.50 1.17
N SER A 10 2.12 1.50 0.86
CA SER A 10 2.79 1.61 -0.44
C SER A 10 3.93 0.59 -0.63
N ILE A 11 4.62 0.23 0.46
CA ILE A 11 5.76 -0.71 0.40
C ILE A 11 5.31 -2.16 0.58
N SER A 12 4.16 -2.39 1.23
CA SER A 12 3.69 -3.72 1.61
C SER A 12 2.59 -4.29 0.72
N LEU A 13 2.00 -3.51 -0.19
CA LEU A 13 0.87 -3.99 -1.00
C LEU A 13 1.19 -5.24 -1.83
N PRO A 14 2.34 -5.37 -2.52
CA PRO A 14 2.68 -6.62 -3.21
C PRO A 14 3.02 -7.77 -2.24
N LEU A 15 3.54 -7.48 -1.04
CA LEU A 15 3.88 -8.51 -0.05
C LEU A 15 2.68 -8.96 0.79
N LEU A 16 1.72 -8.07 1.06
CA LEU A 16 0.51 -8.37 1.84
C LEU A 16 -0.47 -9.31 1.12
N ILE A 17 -0.41 -9.37 -0.21
CA ILE A 17 -1.19 -10.34 -0.99
C ILE A 17 -0.62 -11.77 -0.84
N LEU A 18 0.67 -11.91 -0.52
CA LEU A 18 1.36 -13.19 -0.42
C LEU A 18 1.31 -13.85 0.98
N ILE A 19 1.19 -13.07 2.04
CA ILE A 19 1.23 -13.59 3.42
C ILE A 19 0.07 -14.55 3.76
N PRO A 20 -1.18 -14.35 3.29
CA PRO A 20 -2.25 -15.30 3.55
C PRO A 20 -2.03 -16.68 2.91
N PHE A 21 -1.27 -16.76 1.81
CA PHE A 21 -1.02 -18.03 1.12
C PHE A 21 0.01 -18.93 1.80
N LEU A 22 0.89 -18.41 2.62
CA LEU A 22 1.92 -19.18 3.33
C LEU A 22 1.41 -19.92 4.57
N GLY A 23 0.21 -19.63 5.04
CA GLY A 23 -0.36 -20.24 6.25
C GLY A 23 -1.49 -21.24 6.03
N ILE A 24 -2.00 -21.38 4.82
CA ILE A 24 -3.08 -22.32 4.51
C ILE A 24 -2.47 -23.61 3.97
N SER A 25 -2.48 -24.68 4.78
CA SER A 25 -2.24 -26.03 4.27
C SER A 25 -3.41 -26.39 3.36
N LEU A 26 -3.29 -26.04 2.07
CA LEU A 26 -4.26 -26.49 1.06
C LEU A 26 -4.18 -28.02 1.00
N PRO A 27 -5.32 -28.72 0.96
CA PRO A 27 -5.30 -30.15 0.71
C PRO A 27 -4.60 -30.37 -0.63
N SER A 28 -3.55 -31.17 -0.64
CA SER A 28 -2.80 -31.55 -1.84
C SER A 28 -3.76 -32.08 -2.90
N VAL A 29 -4.08 -31.23 -3.88
CA VAL A 29 -4.93 -31.60 -5.00
C VAL A 29 -4.02 -32.14 -6.08
N ALA A 30 -3.99 -33.45 -6.23
CA ALA A 30 -3.25 -34.24 -7.20
C ALA A 30 -1.72 -33.99 -7.22
N ALA A 31 -0.96 -35.06 -7.08
CA ALA A 31 0.50 -34.98 -7.26
C ALA A 31 0.78 -34.54 -8.71
N SER A 32 1.43 -33.37 -8.86
CA SER A 32 1.97 -32.90 -10.14
C SER A 32 3.00 -33.93 -10.67
N ASP A 33 3.16 -33.97 -11.99
CA ASP A 33 4.20 -34.82 -12.59
C ASP A 33 5.58 -34.25 -12.18
N PRO A 34 6.45 -35.05 -11.52
CA PRO A 34 7.77 -34.57 -11.08
C PRO A 34 8.64 -33.99 -12.22
N ALA A 35 8.41 -34.39 -13.48
CA ALA A 35 9.11 -33.86 -14.63
C ALA A 35 8.63 -32.44 -14.96
N SER A 36 7.33 -32.18 -14.88
CA SER A 36 6.72 -30.86 -15.05
C SER A 36 7.18 -29.90 -13.94
N ASP A 37 7.18 -30.37 -12.69
CA ASP A 37 7.64 -29.56 -11.56
C ASP A 37 9.11 -29.15 -11.69
N LYS A 38 9.95 -30.06 -12.17
CA LYS A 38 11.37 -29.76 -12.40
C LYS A 38 11.55 -28.71 -13.52
N GLN A 39 10.81 -28.83 -14.60
CA GLN A 39 10.87 -27.83 -15.70
C GLN A 39 10.45 -26.45 -15.20
N LEU A 40 9.32 -26.37 -14.50
CA LEU A 40 8.81 -25.12 -13.92
C LEU A 40 9.81 -24.49 -12.93
N PHE A 41 10.45 -25.34 -12.09
CA PHE A 41 11.50 -24.88 -11.20
C PHE A 41 12.68 -24.29 -11.97
N ASP A 42 13.15 -24.97 -13.04
CA ASP A 42 14.30 -24.52 -13.84
C ASP A 42 13.97 -23.17 -14.52
N GLU A 43 12.76 -22.99 -15.11
CA GLU A 43 12.31 -21.75 -15.72
C GLU A 43 12.27 -20.57 -14.72
N VAL A 44 11.78 -20.80 -13.52
CA VAL A 44 11.78 -19.79 -12.45
C VAL A 44 13.20 -19.50 -11.98
N ALA A 45 14.04 -20.53 -11.85
CA ALA A 45 15.43 -20.40 -11.40
C ALA A 45 16.28 -19.55 -12.34
N GLU A 46 16.03 -19.58 -13.66
CA GLU A 46 16.72 -18.75 -14.66
C GLU A 46 16.51 -17.26 -14.45
N GLN A 47 15.37 -16.86 -13.86
CA GLN A 47 15.03 -15.46 -13.59
C GLN A 47 15.63 -14.95 -12.26
N LEU A 48 16.06 -15.86 -11.39
CA LEU A 48 16.51 -15.56 -10.02
C LEU A 48 18.02 -15.64 -9.87
N ASP A 49 18.52 -15.08 -8.78
CA ASP A 49 19.95 -15.17 -8.43
C ASP A 49 20.14 -16.33 -7.45
N LEU A 50 20.82 -17.39 -7.89
CA LEU A 50 21.12 -18.56 -7.06
C LEU A 50 22.35 -18.33 -6.16
N GLY A 51 22.44 -19.06 -5.04
CA GLY A 51 23.63 -19.06 -4.17
C GLY A 51 23.73 -17.88 -3.20
N GLY A 52 22.64 -17.12 -3.04
CA GLY A 52 22.55 -15.99 -2.11
C GLY A 52 22.11 -16.37 -0.69
N VAL A 53 21.70 -15.37 0.08
CA VAL A 53 21.23 -15.52 1.46
C VAL A 53 19.80 -16.03 1.57
N LEU A 54 19.02 -15.90 0.48
CA LEU A 54 17.69 -16.47 0.32
C LEU A 54 17.48 -16.92 -1.12
N TYR A 55 16.90 -18.08 -1.24
CA TYR A 55 16.23 -18.57 -2.43
C TYR A 55 14.93 -19.24 -1.98
N GLY A 56 13.81 -18.86 -2.59
CA GLY A 56 12.48 -19.40 -2.32
C GLY A 56 11.79 -19.70 -3.64
N TYR A 57 11.12 -20.83 -3.71
CA TYR A 57 10.30 -21.26 -4.82
C TYR A 57 9.01 -21.86 -4.28
N VAL A 58 7.90 -21.47 -4.86
CA VAL A 58 6.58 -22.05 -4.55
C VAL A 58 5.88 -22.30 -5.88
N SER A 59 5.62 -23.56 -6.18
CA SER A 59 4.70 -23.95 -7.25
C SER A 59 3.27 -23.78 -6.76
N VAL A 60 2.43 -23.20 -7.60
CA VAL A 60 0.97 -23.11 -7.40
C VAL A 60 0.23 -23.64 -8.64
N ASP A 61 0.97 -24.32 -9.51
CA ASP A 61 0.43 -24.84 -10.77
C ASP A 61 -0.70 -25.83 -10.51
N GLY A 62 -1.87 -25.53 -11.03
CA GLY A 62 -3.09 -26.29 -10.82
C GLY A 62 -3.76 -26.15 -9.44
N ASP A 63 -3.06 -25.63 -8.42
CA ASP A 63 -3.59 -25.50 -7.05
C ASP A 63 -4.78 -24.53 -6.99
N LEU A 64 -4.66 -23.39 -7.67
CA LEU A 64 -5.73 -22.38 -7.72
C LEU A 64 -6.95 -22.90 -8.47
N SER A 65 -6.76 -23.60 -9.58
CA SER A 65 -7.84 -24.30 -10.30
C SER A 65 -8.46 -25.41 -9.47
N GLY A 66 -7.63 -26.16 -8.75
CA GLY A 66 -8.10 -27.20 -7.80
C GLY A 66 -8.95 -26.63 -6.68
N LEU A 67 -8.51 -25.51 -6.10
CA LEU A 67 -9.27 -24.78 -5.08
C LEU A 67 -10.62 -24.28 -5.65
N ALA A 68 -10.64 -23.71 -6.86
CA ALA A 68 -11.86 -23.25 -7.51
C ALA A 68 -12.86 -24.42 -7.73
N LYS A 69 -12.39 -25.58 -8.20
CA LYS A 69 -13.19 -26.80 -8.35
C LYS A 69 -13.76 -27.29 -7.03
N PHE A 70 -12.95 -27.28 -5.98
CA PHE A 70 -13.40 -27.64 -4.64
C PHE A 70 -14.50 -26.70 -4.15
N VAL A 71 -14.32 -25.38 -4.30
CA VAL A 71 -15.33 -24.38 -3.90
C VAL A 71 -16.62 -24.54 -4.71
N ASN A 72 -16.54 -24.76 -6.03
CA ASN A 72 -17.70 -25.03 -6.88
C ASN A 72 -18.47 -26.28 -6.43
N SER A 73 -17.75 -27.36 -6.12
CA SER A 73 -18.36 -28.59 -5.61
C SER A 73 -19.04 -28.40 -4.26
N PHE A 74 -18.39 -27.65 -3.37
CA PHE A 74 -18.95 -27.32 -2.05
C PHE A 74 -20.21 -26.46 -2.18
N MET A 75 -20.17 -25.41 -3.03
CA MET A 75 -21.34 -24.54 -3.30
C MET A 75 -22.49 -25.34 -3.91
N THR A 76 -22.20 -26.29 -4.82
CA THR A 76 -23.21 -27.19 -5.40
C THR A 76 -23.87 -28.06 -4.33
N GLY A 77 -23.06 -28.62 -3.42
CA GLY A 77 -23.59 -29.40 -2.29
C GLY A 77 -24.45 -28.54 -1.35
N LEU A 78 -24.06 -27.29 -1.07
CA LEU A 78 -24.87 -26.40 -0.25
C LEU A 78 -26.23 -26.06 -0.86
N LYS A 79 -26.34 -25.95 -2.21
CA LYS A 79 -27.59 -25.68 -2.91
C LYS A 79 -28.64 -26.78 -2.71
N GLU A 80 -28.20 -28.03 -2.44
CA GLU A 80 -29.11 -29.15 -2.14
C GLU A 80 -29.78 -28.97 -0.77
N PHE A 81 -29.12 -28.30 0.17
CA PHE A 81 -29.62 -28.16 1.54
C PHE A 81 -30.24 -26.78 1.81
N GLU A 82 -29.80 -25.73 1.11
CA GLU A 82 -30.20 -24.35 1.39
C GLU A 82 -30.69 -23.63 0.13
N LYS A 83 -31.96 -23.20 0.17
CA LYS A 83 -32.54 -22.36 -0.91
C LYS A 83 -32.02 -20.93 -0.78
N GLY A 84 -31.33 -20.44 -1.79
CA GLY A 84 -30.82 -19.07 -1.84
C GLY A 84 -29.30 -18.97 -1.91
N VAL A 85 -28.58 -20.08 -1.92
CA VAL A 85 -27.15 -20.10 -2.25
C VAL A 85 -26.98 -19.57 -3.68
N PRO A 86 -26.16 -18.52 -3.89
CA PRO A 86 -25.97 -17.91 -5.20
C PRO A 86 -25.37 -18.88 -6.20
N ASP A 87 -25.77 -18.74 -7.47
CA ASP A 87 -25.23 -19.52 -8.57
C ASP A 87 -23.95 -18.85 -9.08
N VAL A 88 -22.82 -19.17 -8.45
CA VAL A 88 -21.52 -18.61 -8.78
C VAL A 88 -20.61 -19.72 -9.28
N ASP A 89 -20.02 -19.51 -10.45
CA ASP A 89 -18.96 -20.36 -11.00
C ASP A 89 -17.59 -19.78 -10.65
N VAL A 90 -16.99 -20.33 -9.59
CA VAL A 90 -15.69 -19.86 -9.07
C VAL A 90 -14.55 -20.23 -10.01
N GLU A 91 -14.67 -21.34 -10.76
CA GLU A 91 -13.67 -21.74 -11.76
C GLU A 91 -13.62 -20.72 -12.91
N ALA A 92 -14.79 -20.31 -13.39
CA ALA A 92 -14.91 -19.26 -14.40
C ALA A 92 -14.40 -17.89 -13.90
N LEU A 93 -14.66 -17.55 -12.63
CA LEU A 93 -14.10 -16.30 -12.04
C LEU A 93 -12.57 -16.36 -11.92
N MET A 94 -12.01 -17.52 -11.58
CA MET A 94 -10.56 -17.71 -11.49
C MET A 94 -9.90 -17.53 -12.87
N GLU A 95 -10.49 -18.10 -13.91
CA GLU A 95 -10.03 -17.93 -15.29
C GLU A 95 -10.13 -16.46 -15.76
N ILE A 96 -11.26 -15.81 -15.51
CA ILE A 96 -11.47 -14.39 -15.87
C ILE A 96 -10.49 -13.48 -15.13
N SER A 97 -10.24 -13.76 -13.85
CA SER A 97 -9.25 -13.01 -13.07
C SER A 97 -7.81 -13.24 -13.52
N GLY A 98 -7.55 -14.26 -14.33
CA GLY A 98 -6.20 -14.63 -14.79
C GLY A 98 -5.34 -15.28 -13.70
N LEU A 99 -5.86 -15.49 -12.49
CA LEU A 99 -5.11 -16.10 -11.39
C LEU A 99 -4.79 -17.57 -11.65
N ASP A 100 -5.60 -18.24 -12.47
CA ASP A 100 -5.34 -19.60 -12.97
C ASP A 100 -4.07 -19.70 -13.84
N SER A 101 -3.58 -18.57 -14.36
CA SER A 101 -2.34 -18.51 -15.15
C SER A 101 -1.08 -18.45 -14.29
N LEU A 102 -1.21 -18.18 -12.98
CA LEU A 102 -0.07 -18.16 -12.07
C LEU A 102 0.36 -19.60 -11.77
N SER A 103 1.56 -19.96 -12.22
CA SER A 103 2.11 -21.32 -12.02
C SER A 103 3.12 -21.38 -10.89
N ALA A 104 3.91 -20.32 -10.68
CA ALA A 104 4.90 -20.29 -9.61
C ALA A 104 5.26 -18.87 -9.15
N LEU A 105 5.81 -18.84 -7.94
CA LEU A 105 6.44 -17.67 -7.35
C LEU A 105 7.89 -18.01 -7.02
N GLY A 106 8.81 -17.13 -7.43
CA GLY A 106 10.22 -17.21 -7.09
C GLY A 106 10.71 -15.99 -6.31
N LEU A 107 11.61 -16.22 -5.36
CA LEU A 107 12.24 -15.19 -4.55
C LEU A 107 13.73 -15.44 -4.44
N SER A 108 14.57 -14.42 -4.62
CA SER A 108 15.99 -14.52 -4.30
C SER A 108 16.54 -13.25 -3.67
N SER A 109 17.62 -13.41 -2.91
CA SER A 109 18.41 -12.30 -2.36
C SER A 109 19.86 -12.66 -2.35
N ILE A 110 20.69 -11.87 -3.02
CA ILE A 110 22.15 -11.98 -2.98
C ILE A 110 22.75 -10.72 -2.34
N GLN A 111 23.86 -10.91 -1.65
CA GLN A 111 24.62 -9.78 -1.09
C GLN A 111 25.43 -9.10 -2.20
N THR A 112 25.46 -7.78 -2.17
CA THR A 112 26.24 -6.92 -3.07
C THR A 112 27.01 -5.87 -2.27
N ASP A 113 27.84 -5.08 -2.92
CA ASP A 113 28.60 -3.97 -2.28
C ASP A 113 27.65 -2.91 -1.69
N GLN A 114 26.38 -2.85 -2.12
CA GLN A 114 25.39 -1.84 -1.73
C GLN A 114 24.25 -2.38 -0.86
N GLY A 115 24.43 -3.54 -0.27
CA GLY A 115 23.40 -4.25 0.49
C GLY A 115 22.98 -5.54 -0.22
N PHE A 116 21.72 -5.64 -0.59
CA PHE A 116 21.17 -6.84 -1.22
C PHE A 116 20.51 -6.51 -2.54
N ARG A 117 20.77 -7.34 -3.55
CA ARG A 117 19.92 -7.46 -4.72
C ARG A 117 18.85 -8.47 -4.42
N ASN A 118 17.61 -8.02 -4.53
CA ASN A 118 16.40 -8.80 -4.29
C ASN A 118 15.66 -8.99 -5.60
N LYS A 119 15.18 -10.19 -5.85
CA LYS A 119 14.30 -10.49 -6.99
C LYS A 119 13.03 -11.17 -6.51
N VAL A 120 11.92 -10.83 -7.16
CA VAL A 120 10.62 -11.52 -7.07
C VAL A 120 10.18 -11.83 -8.48
N TYR A 121 9.85 -13.07 -8.76
CA TYR A 121 9.36 -13.49 -10.06
C TYR A 121 8.00 -14.18 -9.91
N LEU A 122 7.00 -13.66 -10.62
CA LEU A 122 5.70 -14.28 -10.79
C LEU A 122 5.70 -14.96 -12.16
N HIS A 123 5.65 -16.28 -12.19
CA HIS A 123 5.65 -17.06 -13.41
C HIS A 123 4.24 -17.29 -13.90
N THR A 124 3.95 -16.83 -15.12
CA THR A 124 2.66 -16.94 -15.81
C THR A 124 2.91 -17.38 -17.26
N PRO A 125 3.04 -18.69 -17.54
CA PRO A 125 3.50 -19.22 -18.84
C PRO A 125 2.60 -18.86 -20.02
N ASN A 126 1.38 -18.42 -19.74
CA ASN A 126 0.44 -17.95 -20.77
C ASN A 126 0.39 -16.40 -20.86
N GLY A 127 1.43 -15.74 -20.37
CA GLY A 127 1.52 -14.29 -20.27
C GLY A 127 0.70 -13.69 -19.12
N VAL A 128 0.94 -12.42 -18.87
CA VAL A 128 0.26 -11.65 -17.82
C VAL A 128 -1.15 -11.30 -18.30
N ARG A 129 -2.19 -11.70 -17.55
CA ARG A 129 -3.59 -11.46 -17.89
C ARG A 129 -4.48 -11.22 -16.67
N GLY A 130 -5.71 -10.80 -16.91
CA GLY A 130 -6.70 -10.57 -15.85
C GLY A 130 -6.24 -9.49 -14.85
N VAL A 131 -6.26 -9.79 -13.56
CA VAL A 131 -5.85 -8.85 -12.49
C VAL A 131 -4.39 -8.45 -12.61
N LEU A 132 -3.52 -9.37 -13.04
CA LEU A 132 -2.09 -9.07 -13.17
C LEU A 132 -1.80 -8.12 -14.34
N SER A 133 -2.60 -8.14 -15.42
CA SER A 133 -2.44 -7.22 -16.56
C SER A 133 -2.71 -5.76 -16.20
N MET A 134 -3.38 -5.51 -15.06
CA MET A 134 -3.59 -4.15 -14.55
C MET A 134 -2.27 -3.43 -14.24
N PHE A 135 -1.19 -4.17 -14.00
CA PHE A 135 0.12 -3.60 -13.65
C PHE A 135 1.03 -3.34 -14.87
N GLY A 136 0.45 -3.38 -16.08
CA GLY A 136 1.16 -3.16 -17.32
C GLY A 136 1.73 -4.44 -17.94
N ASP A 137 1.87 -4.42 -19.25
CA ASP A 137 2.27 -5.54 -20.09
C ASP A 137 3.48 -5.23 -20.98
N GLU A 138 3.95 -3.97 -20.98
CA GLU A 138 5.07 -3.51 -21.81
C GLU A 138 6.06 -2.67 -21.01
N ALA A 139 7.35 -2.97 -21.14
CA ALA A 139 8.41 -2.22 -20.47
C ALA A 139 8.65 -0.87 -21.15
N LYS A 140 8.37 0.24 -20.45
CA LYS A 140 8.53 1.62 -20.92
C LYS A 140 9.58 2.37 -20.09
N GLU A 141 10.08 3.47 -20.66
CA GLU A 141 10.92 4.41 -19.92
C GLU A 141 10.09 5.09 -18.81
N PHE A 142 10.72 5.34 -17.67
CA PHE A 142 10.06 5.95 -16.53
C PHE A 142 10.04 7.49 -16.66
N GLU A 143 8.87 8.03 -16.91
CA GLU A 143 8.68 9.49 -17.04
C GLU A 143 8.97 10.22 -15.72
N VAL A 144 8.65 9.61 -14.58
CA VAL A 144 8.91 10.18 -13.25
C VAL A 144 10.37 10.59 -13.07
N LEU A 145 11.32 9.88 -13.67
CA LEU A 145 12.75 10.19 -13.60
C LEU A 145 13.14 11.47 -14.37
N GLN A 146 12.32 11.85 -15.36
CA GLN A 146 12.48 13.06 -16.15
C GLN A 146 11.71 14.25 -15.55
N LEU A 147 10.75 13.98 -14.66
CA LEU A 147 9.98 15.00 -13.95
C LEU A 147 10.65 15.36 -12.62
N ALA A 148 11.01 14.36 -11.82
CA ALA A 148 11.60 14.55 -10.50
C ALA A 148 12.93 15.31 -10.58
N PRO A 149 13.12 16.37 -9.77
CA PRO A 149 14.40 17.06 -9.67
C PRO A 149 15.53 16.15 -9.19
N SER A 150 16.79 16.47 -9.52
CA SER A 150 17.96 15.84 -8.89
C SER A 150 17.92 16.10 -7.38
N GLY A 151 18.23 15.08 -6.59
CA GLY A 151 18.14 15.12 -5.14
C GLY A 151 16.78 14.69 -4.59
N THR A 152 15.77 14.45 -5.45
CA THR A 152 14.47 13.92 -4.98
C THR A 152 14.65 12.64 -4.17
N ASP A 153 13.95 12.58 -3.05
CA ASP A 153 14.13 11.55 -2.05
C ASP A 153 13.28 10.31 -2.27
N PHE A 154 12.08 10.48 -2.81
CA PHE A 154 11.19 9.35 -3.07
C PHE A 154 10.44 9.54 -4.37
N VAL A 155 10.46 8.51 -5.19
CA VAL A 155 9.62 8.44 -6.38
C VAL A 155 8.98 7.05 -6.50
N VAL A 156 7.76 7.06 -7.02
CA VAL A 156 7.07 5.88 -7.52
C VAL A 156 6.47 6.23 -8.86
N GLN A 157 6.59 5.33 -9.81
CA GLN A 157 5.73 5.31 -11.00
C GLN A 157 5.20 3.91 -11.17
N GLN A 158 3.90 3.82 -11.41
CA GLN A 158 3.21 2.56 -11.68
C GLN A 158 2.31 2.76 -12.91
N GLU A 159 2.50 1.93 -13.92
CA GLU A 159 1.52 1.81 -15.00
C GLU A 159 0.27 1.10 -14.47
N VAL A 160 -0.91 1.63 -14.79
CA VAL A 160 -2.21 1.06 -14.41
C VAL A 160 -3.07 0.95 -15.65
N LYS A 161 -3.51 -0.27 -15.97
CA LYS A 161 -4.38 -0.61 -17.10
C LYS A 161 -5.83 -0.83 -16.62
N LEU A 162 -6.46 0.24 -16.14
CA LEU A 162 -7.78 0.11 -15.54
C LEU A 162 -8.86 -0.25 -16.57
N LYS A 163 -8.74 0.23 -17.80
CA LYS A 163 -9.64 -0.14 -18.90
C LYS A 163 -9.56 -1.64 -19.22
N THR A 164 -8.34 -2.17 -19.29
CA THR A 164 -8.11 -3.60 -19.52
C THR A 164 -8.71 -4.41 -18.38
N PHE A 165 -8.42 -4.06 -17.14
CA PHE A 165 -9.02 -4.70 -15.96
C PHE A 165 -10.55 -4.63 -15.97
N TYR A 166 -11.13 -3.47 -16.24
CA TYR A 166 -12.58 -3.31 -16.31
C TYR A 166 -13.21 -4.22 -17.37
N ASN A 167 -12.66 -4.21 -18.60
CA ASN A 167 -13.21 -4.98 -19.70
C ASN A 167 -13.02 -6.49 -19.53
N GLU A 168 -11.85 -6.92 -19.12
CA GLU A 168 -11.52 -8.35 -19.01
C GLU A 168 -12.07 -8.97 -17.72
N VAL A 169 -11.85 -8.31 -16.58
CA VAL A 169 -12.21 -8.87 -15.28
C VAL A 169 -13.62 -8.48 -14.86
N VAL A 170 -13.93 -7.17 -14.81
CA VAL A 170 -15.23 -6.74 -14.28
C VAL A 170 -16.36 -7.13 -15.23
N LEU A 171 -16.28 -6.74 -16.50
CA LEU A 171 -17.32 -7.09 -17.47
C LEU A 171 -17.31 -8.58 -17.81
N GLY A 172 -16.17 -9.25 -17.75
CA GLY A 172 -16.05 -10.70 -17.89
C GLY A 172 -16.77 -11.41 -16.75
N ALA A 173 -16.55 -11.04 -15.50
CA ALA A 173 -17.23 -11.63 -14.35
C ALA A 173 -18.75 -11.41 -14.39
N LEU A 174 -19.20 -10.24 -14.86
CA LEU A 174 -20.63 -9.93 -14.99
C LEU A 174 -21.29 -10.61 -16.20
N GLY A 175 -20.63 -10.65 -17.35
CA GLY A 175 -21.22 -11.06 -18.61
C GLY A 175 -20.73 -12.38 -19.19
N GLY A 176 -19.73 -12.98 -18.57
CA GLY A 176 -19.02 -14.17 -19.11
C GLY A 176 -17.99 -13.85 -20.16
N SER A 177 -16.97 -14.71 -20.24
CA SER A 177 -15.94 -14.64 -21.28
C SER A 177 -16.44 -15.28 -22.59
N PRO A 178 -16.09 -14.73 -23.75
CA PRO A 178 -16.37 -15.38 -25.03
C PRO A 178 -15.80 -16.80 -25.12
N LYS A 179 -14.71 -17.09 -24.43
CA LYS A 179 -14.08 -18.41 -24.36
C LYS A 179 -14.95 -19.45 -23.63
N GLN A 180 -15.81 -19.00 -22.73
CA GLN A 180 -16.72 -19.83 -21.93
C GLN A 180 -18.13 -19.91 -22.53
N GLY A 181 -18.32 -19.59 -23.81
CA GLY A 181 -19.63 -19.61 -24.46
C GLY A 181 -20.57 -18.48 -24.01
N GLY A 182 -20.04 -17.46 -23.36
CA GLY A 182 -20.78 -16.24 -23.00
C GLY A 182 -21.69 -16.36 -21.77
N ALA A 183 -21.63 -17.47 -21.02
CA ALA A 183 -22.37 -17.59 -19.75
C ALA A 183 -21.70 -16.74 -18.65
N SER A 184 -22.49 -16.01 -17.86
CA SER A 184 -21.97 -15.26 -16.72
C SER A 184 -21.60 -16.19 -15.57
N PRO A 185 -20.39 -16.09 -14.98
CA PRO A 185 -20.04 -16.80 -13.75
C PRO A 185 -20.95 -16.51 -12.57
N LEU A 186 -21.62 -15.37 -12.58
CA LEU A 186 -22.60 -14.96 -11.57
C LEU A 186 -24.05 -15.30 -11.97
N GLY A 187 -24.22 -16.19 -12.97
CA GLY A 187 -25.51 -16.61 -13.47
C GLY A 187 -26.35 -15.47 -14.10
N PRO A 188 -27.67 -15.61 -14.18
CA PRO A 188 -28.55 -14.60 -14.78
C PRO A 188 -28.47 -13.21 -14.11
N GLN A 189 -28.15 -13.17 -12.82
CA GLN A 189 -27.97 -11.91 -12.08
C GLN A 189 -26.78 -11.12 -12.59
N GLY A 190 -25.67 -11.79 -12.93
CA GLY A 190 -24.49 -11.16 -13.51
C GLY A 190 -24.78 -10.47 -14.82
N MET A 191 -25.54 -11.13 -15.73
CA MET A 191 -25.95 -10.52 -17.00
C MET A 191 -26.83 -9.26 -16.81
N MET A 192 -27.76 -9.32 -15.86
CA MET A 192 -28.59 -8.17 -15.53
C MET A 192 -27.73 -7.02 -14.96
N MET A 193 -26.81 -7.33 -14.05
CA MET A 193 -25.85 -6.35 -13.52
C MET A 193 -24.97 -5.74 -14.62
N LYS A 194 -24.49 -6.56 -15.57
CA LYS A 194 -23.72 -6.07 -16.73
C LYS A 194 -24.50 -5.04 -17.53
N MET A 195 -25.76 -5.35 -17.89
CA MET A 195 -26.60 -4.41 -18.64
C MET A 195 -26.83 -3.10 -17.87
N MET A 196 -27.00 -3.18 -16.55
CA MET A 196 -27.15 -2.01 -15.69
C MET A 196 -25.86 -1.18 -15.64
N VAL A 197 -24.70 -1.82 -15.43
CA VAL A 197 -23.40 -1.16 -15.39
C VAL A 197 -23.07 -0.54 -16.74
N ASP A 198 -23.22 -1.27 -17.87
CA ASP A 198 -23.02 -0.75 -19.22
C ASP A 198 -23.93 0.47 -19.51
N GLY A 199 -25.18 0.41 -19.03
CA GLY A 199 -26.13 1.53 -19.14
C GLY A 199 -25.68 2.75 -18.33
N MET A 200 -25.26 2.55 -17.08
CA MET A 200 -24.77 3.63 -16.20
C MET A 200 -23.48 4.25 -16.73
N MET A 201 -22.55 3.44 -17.21
CA MET A 201 -21.25 3.91 -17.69
C MET A 201 -21.34 4.79 -18.93
N LYS A 202 -22.36 4.58 -19.79
CA LYS A 202 -22.60 5.38 -21.00
C LYS A 202 -23.41 6.64 -20.74
N GLN A 203 -24.09 6.73 -19.60
CA GLN A 203 -24.84 7.93 -19.26
C GLN A 203 -23.91 9.05 -18.79
N PRO A 204 -24.20 10.31 -19.15
CA PRO A 204 -23.52 11.45 -18.55
C PRO A 204 -23.69 11.41 -17.03
N MET A 205 -22.63 11.71 -16.31
CA MET A 205 -22.70 11.90 -14.87
C MET A 205 -23.68 13.03 -14.53
N PRO A 206 -24.36 12.98 -13.37
CA PRO A 206 -25.26 14.07 -12.95
C PRO A 206 -24.51 15.42 -12.95
N PRO A 207 -25.22 16.52 -13.29
CA PRO A 207 -24.63 17.85 -13.19
C PRO A 207 -24.01 18.08 -11.79
N PRO A 208 -22.90 18.83 -11.69
CA PRO A 208 -22.26 19.66 -12.72
C PRO A 208 -21.25 18.94 -13.63
N PHE A 209 -21.13 17.64 -13.53
CA PHE A 209 -20.18 16.87 -14.32
C PHE A 209 -20.59 16.80 -15.80
N THR A 210 -19.58 16.73 -16.68
CA THR A 210 -19.78 16.75 -18.14
C THR A 210 -19.16 15.55 -18.84
N PHE A 211 -18.95 14.44 -18.13
CA PHE A 211 -18.31 13.23 -18.66
C PHE A 211 -19.16 11.98 -18.37
N THR A 212 -18.82 10.88 -19.04
CA THR A 212 -19.40 9.56 -18.80
C THR A 212 -18.44 8.70 -17.99
N GLY A 213 -18.94 7.66 -17.31
CA GLY A 213 -18.09 6.67 -16.65
C GLY A 213 -17.15 5.98 -17.63
N GLU A 214 -17.61 5.70 -18.88
CA GLU A 214 -16.80 5.10 -19.93
C GLU A 214 -15.56 5.96 -20.27
N LYS A 215 -15.75 7.29 -20.42
CA LYS A 215 -14.61 8.20 -20.65
C LYS A 215 -13.60 8.15 -19.49
N LEU A 216 -14.08 8.11 -18.25
CA LEU A 216 -13.18 8.03 -17.09
C LEU A 216 -12.36 6.73 -17.10
N ILE A 217 -12.99 5.59 -17.36
CA ILE A 217 -12.31 4.31 -17.46
C ILE A 217 -11.31 4.29 -18.65
N ASP A 218 -11.69 4.87 -19.79
CA ASP A 218 -10.82 4.97 -20.95
C ASP A 218 -9.54 5.76 -20.69
N ASP A 219 -9.65 6.86 -19.92
CA ASP A 219 -8.54 7.74 -19.61
C ASP A 219 -7.69 7.24 -18.42
N LEU A 220 -8.17 6.23 -17.65
CA LEU A 220 -7.45 5.63 -16.52
C LEU A 220 -6.54 4.45 -16.90
N ASP A 221 -6.35 4.15 -18.19
CA ASP A 221 -5.17 3.41 -18.66
C ASP A 221 -3.98 4.38 -18.65
N THR A 222 -3.24 4.44 -17.57
CA THR A 222 -2.45 5.61 -17.23
C THR A 222 -1.20 5.26 -16.39
N ASN A 223 -0.32 6.25 -16.19
CA ASN A 223 0.69 6.19 -15.15
C ASN A 223 0.23 6.97 -13.92
N ILE A 224 0.44 6.36 -12.77
CA ILE A 224 0.34 7.02 -11.46
C ILE A 224 1.77 7.27 -10.98
N MET A 225 2.04 8.51 -10.57
CA MET A 225 3.36 8.92 -10.12
C MET A 225 3.27 9.63 -8.77
N VAL A 226 4.24 9.36 -7.91
CA VAL A 226 4.45 10.06 -6.63
C VAL A 226 5.88 10.58 -6.62
N ILE A 227 6.06 11.84 -6.26
CA ILE A 227 7.36 12.49 -6.13
C ILE A 227 7.37 13.20 -4.78
N ILE A 228 8.35 12.88 -3.92
CA ILE A 228 8.52 13.50 -2.61
C ILE A 228 9.97 13.95 -2.47
N ASP A 229 10.14 15.16 -1.98
CA ASP A 229 11.44 15.79 -1.73
C ASP A 229 11.47 16.35 -0.31
N GLY A 230 12.52 16.03 0.44
CA GLY A 230 12.76 16.54 1.78
C GLY A 230 13.79 17.66 1.73
N ASP A 231 13.47 18.83 2.25
CA ASP A 231 14.43 19.93 2.36
C ASP A 231 14.93 20.04 3.81
N PRO A 232 16.08 19.43 4.14
CA PRO A 232 16.64 19.48 5.49
C PRO A 232 17.15 20.87 5.87
N SER A 233 17.24 21.81 4.92
CA SER A 233 17.59 23.20 5.20
C SER A 233 16.40 24.01 5.71
N LYS A 234 15.19 23.53 5.48
CA LYS A 234 13.93 24.13 5.93
C LYS A 234 13.25 23.23 6.95
N MET A 235 13.29 23.62 8.19
CA MET A 235 12.69 22.88 9.28
C MET A 235 11.33 23.44 9.66
N LEU A 236 10.35 22.55 9.84
CA LEU A 236 9.04 22.88 10.39
C LEU A 236 9.01 22.50 11.87
N PRO A 237 8.63 23.42 12.76
CA PRO A 237 8.40 23.08 14.16
C PRO A 237 7.15 22.20 14.28
N VAL A 238 7.31 21.03 14.84
CA VAL A 238 6.24 20.06 15.12
C VAL A 238 6.14 19.90 16.62
N GLU A 239 5.01 20.28 17.19
CA GLU A 239 4.73 20.04 18.60
C GLU A 239 4.28 18.58 18.78
N LEU A 240 5.10 17.77 19.43
CA LEU A 240 4.79 16.39 19.76
C LEU A 240 4.79 16.23 21.30
N GLU A 241 3.63 15.95 21.88
CA GLU A 241 3.46 15.75 23.34
C GLU A 241 4.08 16.85 24.22
N GLY A 242 3.97 18.11 23.77
CA GLY A 242 4.52 19.27 24.49
C GLY A 242 6.02 19.51 24.28
N ASN A 243 6.66 18.76 23.38
CA ASN A 243 8.03 19.01 22.95
C ASN A 243 8.02 19.62 21.55
N ASP A 244 8.78 20.69 21.36
CA ASP A 244 9.03 21.31 20.07
C ASP A 244 10.15 20.54 19.35
N LEU A 245 9.79 19.78 18.36
CA LEU A 245 10.71 19.06 17.47
C LEU A 245 10.80 19.79 16.12
N ASN A 246 11.91 19.63 15.44
CA ASN A 246 12.09 20.17 14.10
C ASN A 246 12.11 19.04 13.08
N MET A 247 11.13 19.03 12.19
CA MET A 247 11.04 18.07 11.08
C MET A 247 11.45 18.77 9.78
N PRO A 248 12.22 18.12 8.90
CA PRO A 248 12.47 18.65 7.56
C PRO A 248 11.16 18.95 6.82
N THR A 249 11.11 20.05 6.09
CA THR A 249 9.97 20.34 5.22
C THR A 249 9.89 19.27 4.14
N ILE A 250 8.73 18.65 3.97
CA ILE A 250 8.47 17.67 2.92
C ILE A 250 7.58 18.32 1.87
N GLU A 251 8.07 18.40 0.64
CA GLU A 251 7.29 18.76 -0.52
C GLU A 251 6.96 17.49 -1.33
N GLY A 252 5.80 17.47 -1.97
CA GLY A 252 5.41 16.31 -2.74
C GLY A 252 4.36 16.61 -3.80
N ALA A 253 4.32 15.73 -4.79
CA ALA A 253 3.30 15.73 -5.82
C ALA A 253 2.85 14.30 -6.14
N PHE A 254 1.55 14.18 -6.35
CA PHE A 254 0.89 13.01 -6.91
C PHE A 254 0.38 13.38 -8.29
N LEU A 255 0.74 12.60 -9.30
CA LEU A 255 0.40 12.86 -10.68
C LEU A 255 -0.31 11.65 -11.29
N ILE A 256 -1.32 11.92 -12.11
CA ILE A 256 -2.01 10.91 -12.93
C ILE A 256 -2.06 11.43 -14.36
N ASP A 257 -1.68 10.60 -15.32
CA ASP A 257 -1.74 10.95 -16.74
C ASP A 257 -3.20 10.98 -17.24
N ASN A 258 -3.44 11.73 -18.30
CA ASN A 258 -4.66 11.76 -19.11
C ASN A 258 -5.95 12.24 -18.42
N VAL A 259 -5.98 12.43 -17.10
CA VAL A 259 -7.18 12.79 -16.34
C VAL A 259 -7.18 14.23 -15.81
N GLY A 260 -6.27 15.08 -16.29
CA GLY A 260 -6.22 16.49 -15.87
C GLY A 260 -7.54 17.24 -16.05
N TRP A 261 -8.32 16.90 -17.07
CA TRP A 261 -9.63 17.45 -17.34
C TRP A 261 -10.66 17.30 -16.18
N LEU A 262 -10.42 16.36 -15.25
CA LEU A 262 -11.27 16.21 -14.05
C LEU A 262 -11.24 17.47 -13.18
N VAL A 263 -10.18 18.24 -13.20
CA VAL A 263 -10.05 19.48 -12.41
C VAL A 263 -11.08 20.52 -12.82
N GLY A 264 -11.33 20.69 -14.13
CA GLY A 264 -12.37 21.59 -14.61
C GLY A 264 -13.79 21.17 -14.15
N ASN A 265 -14.03 19.88 -13.97
CA ASN A 265 -15.29 19.39 -13.40
C ASN A 265 -15.37 19.64 -11.89
N LEU A 266 -14.24 19.51 -11.17
CA LEU A 266 -14.15 19.84 -9.74
C LEU A 266 -14.41 21.35 -9.50
N ILE A 267 -13.86 22.23 -10.33
CA ILE A 267 -14.10 23.67 -10.26
C ILE A 267 -15.61 23.97 -10.43
N LYS A 268 -16.26 23.37 -11.43
CA LYS A 268 -17.71 23.55 -11.65
C LYS A 268 -18.56 23.06 -10.48
N LEU A 269 -18.14 21.96 -9.83
CA LEU A 269 -18.83 21.47 -8.62
C LEU A 269 -18.77 22.50 -7.50
N LEU A 270 -17.59 23.08 -7.24
CA LEU A 270 -17.42 24.11 -6.22
C LEU A 270 -18.19 25.39 -6.54
N GLU A 271 -18.21 25.81 -7.81
CA GLU A 271 -19.01 26.96 -8.27
C GLU A 271 -20.51 26.73 -8.06
N ALA A 272 -20.99 25.52 -8.33
CA ALA A 272 -22.42 25.17 -8.11
C ALA A 272 -22.75 25.17 -6.60
N GLU A 273 -21.94 24.63 -5.73
CA GLU A 273 -22.14 24.66 -4.27
C GLU A 273 -22.15 26.09 -3.72
N MET A 274 -21.27 26.94 -4.26
CA MET A 274 -21.28 28.38 -3.91
C MET A 274 -22.56 29.10 -4.33
N ALA A 275 -23.09 28.79 -5.52
CA ALA A 275 -24.32 29.40 -6.03
C ALA A 275 -25.58 29.01 -5.22
N GLU A 276 -25.59 27.81 -4.64
CA GLU A 276 -26.67 27.30 -3.78
C GLU A 276 -26.70 27.89 -2.36
N GLY A 277 -25.79 28.82 -2.05
CA GLY A 277 -25.78 29.56 -0.78
C GLY A 277 -24.98 28.86 0.32
N GLY A 278 -23.95 28.12 -0.04
CA GLY A 278 -22.98 27.58 0.89
C GLY A 278 -22.41 28.66 1.83
N LYS A 279 -22.40 28.41 3.15
CA LYS A 279 -21.95 29.38 4.14
C LYS A 279 -20.40 29.54 4.05
N GLY A 280 -19.99 30.67 3.47
CA GLY A 280 -18.58 31.09 3.35
C GLY A 280 -17.96 30.72 2.00
N ALA A 281 -17.01 31.55 1.55
CA ALA A 281 -16.20 31.22 0.38
C ALA A 281 -15.35 29.98 0.66
N PRO A 282 -15.24 29.03 -0.28
CA PRO A 282 -14.39 27.87 -0.09
C PRO A 282 -12.93 28.33 0.10
N PRO A 283 -12.12 27.55 0.82
CA PRO A 283 -10.72 27.93 1.09
C PRO A 283 -9.80 27.71 -0.13
N PHE A 284 -10.31 27.99 -1.33
CA PHE A 284 -9.57 27.75 -2.58
C PHE A 284 -9.60 28.98 -3.49
N GLU A 285 -8.48 29.24 -4.12
CA GLU A 285 -8.31 30.20 -5.21
C GLU A 285 -8.27 29.44 -6.53
N VAL A 286 -9.01 29.90 -7.54
CA VAL A 286 -8.96 29.31 -8.89
C VAL A 286 -7.66 29.77 -9.59
N ILE A 287 -6.96 28.81 -10.15
CA ILE A 287 -5.81 29.05 -11.04
C ILE A 287 -6.31 28.79 -12.46
N ASP A 288 -6.19 29.79 -13.33
CA ASP A 288 -6.47 29.63 -14.76
C ASP A 288 -5.50 30.45 -15.59
N ASN A 289 -4.61 29.75 -16.34
CA ASN A 289 -3.65 30.36 -17.24
C ASN A 289 -3.30 29.38 -18.37
N ALA A 290 -2.38 29.78 -19.26
CA ALA A 290 -2.01 28.97 -20.43
C ALA A 290 -1.53 27.55 -20.10
N ASN A 291 -0.85 27.35 -18.96
CA ASN A 291 -0.28 26.06 -18.59
C ASN A 291 -1.08 25.31 -17.53
N TRP A 292 -1.87 26.02 -16.70
CA TRP A 292 -2.49 25.48 -15.51
C TRP A 292 -3.96 25.85 -15.39
N GLU A 293 -4.78 24.90 -15.05
CA GLU A 293 -6.15 25.07 -14.60
C GLU A 293 -6.30 24.33 -13.26
N GLY A 294 -6.76 25.00 -12.19
CA GLY A 294 -6.78 24.32 -10.90
C GLY A 294 -7.29 25.16 -9.74
N LEU A 295 -7.09 24.59 -8.57
CA LEU A 295 -7.45 25.15 -7.28
C LEU A 295 -6.21 25.16 -6.40
N LYS A 296 -5.93 26.29 -5.76
CA LYS A 296 -4.89 26.45 -4.74
C LYS A 296 -5.56 26.69 -3.40
N LEU A 297 -5.08 26.05 -2.36
CA LEU A 297 -5.56 26.26 -0.99
C LEU A 297 -5.22 27.69 -0.53
N SER A 298 -6.21 28.39 0.03
CA SER A 298 -6.07 29.73 0.63
C SER A 298 -6.28 29.64 2.14
N ILE A 299 -5.22 29.64 2.91
CA ILE A 299 -5.29 29.50 4.38
C ILE A 299 -5.85 30.76 5.07
N GLU A 300 -5.93 31.89 4.36
CA GLU A 300 -6.52 33.14 4.88
C GLU A 300 -8.06 33.13 4.75
N SER A 301 -8.64 32.15 4.08
CA SER A 301 -10.11 32.03 3.94
C SER A 301 -10.81 32.03 5.30
N GLU A 302 -11.88 32.79 5.43
CA GLU A 302 -12.73 32.85 6.63
C GLU A 302 -13.42 31.52 6.95
N SER A 303 -13.57 30.64 5.95
CA SER A 303 -14.16 29.31 6.11
C SER A 303 -13.30 28.35 6.93
N LEU A 304 -11.99 28.60 7.08
CA LEU A 304 -11.08 27.76 7.86
C LEU A 304 -11.07 28.17 9.33
N SER A 305 -11.26 27.21 10.23
CA SER A 305 -11.11 27.43 11.65
C SER A 305 -9.64 27.71 12.03
N LYS A 306 -9.39 28.29 13.21
CA LYS A 306 -8.03 28.48 13.72
C LYS A 306 -7.27 27.17 13.87
N LYS A 307 -7.98 26.08 14.21
CA LYS A 307 -7.42 24.74 14.34
C LYS A 307 -6.95 24.21 12.98
N ASP A 308 -7.81 24.29 11.97
CA ASP A 308 -7.50 23.83 10.62
C ASP A 308 -6.30 24.57 10.03
N ARG A 309 -6.25 25.90 10.22
CA ARG A 309 -5.10 26.69 9.79
C ARG A 309 -3.79 26.29 10.50
N LYS A 310 -3.85 25.96 11.81
CA LYS A 310 -2.68 25.43 12.55
C LYS A 310 -2.22 24.11 11.95
N GLU A 311 -3.15 23.19 11.73
CA GLU A 311 -2.86 21.86 11.16
C GLU A 311 -2.29 21.97 9.74
N ILE A 312 -2.89 22.78 8.87
CA ILE A 312 -2.41 22.99 7.49
C ILE A 312 -0.97 23.55 7.50
N ARG A 313 -0.68 24.51 8.36
CA ARG A 313 0.68 25.06 8.51
C ARG A 313 1.67 24.04 9.06
N GLN A 314 1.24 23.25 10.04
CA GLN A 314 2.05 22.20 10.65
C GLN A 314 2.48 21.12 9.66
N PHE A 315 1.67 20.85 8.63
CA PHE A 315 2.00 19.91 7.56
C PHE A 315 2.62 20.57 6.31
N GLY A 316 2.88 21.87 6.33
CA GLY A 316 3.46 22.57 5.18
C GLY A 316 2.54 22.71 3.98
N LEU A 317 1.22 22.50 4.15
CA LEU A 317 0.22 22.45 3.07
C LEU A 317 -0.45 23.80 2.76
N GLN A 318 0.11 24.92 3.24
CA GLN A 318 -0.49 26.25 3.06
C GLN A 318 -0.58 26.72 1.60
N ASN A 319 0.17 26.10 0.71
CA ASN A 319 0.19 26.37 -0.73
C ASN A 319 -0.23 25.16 -1.57
N ALA A 320 -0.86 24.18 -0.93
CA ALA A 320 -1.29 22.96 -1.64
C ALA A 320 -2.20 23.29 -2.82
N MET A 321 -2.07 22.52 -3.88
CA MET A 321 -2.88 22.70 -5.08
C MET A 321 -3.34 21.37 -5.68
N ILE A 322 -4.48 21.41 -6.36
CA ILE A 322 -4.89 20.41 -7.33
C ILE A 322 -5.07 21.08 -8.67
N ALA A 323 -4.40 20.59 -9.70
CA ALA A 323 -4.41 21.25 -10.99
C ALA A 323 -4.24 20.29 -12.18
N HIS A 324 -4.76 20.73 -13.31
CA HIS A 324 -4.49 20.21 -14.64
C HIS A 324 -3.29 20.96 -15.24
N HIS A 325 -2.21 20.24 -15.54
CA HIS A 325 -1.12 20.77 -16.36
C HIS A 325 -1.47 20.58 -17.84
N ARG A 326 -2.01 21.62 -18.47
CA ARG A 326 -2.57 21.57 -19.82
C ARG A 326 -1.62 21.01 -20.89
N PRO A 327 -0.31 21.38 -20.93
CA PRO A 327 0.60 20.84 -21.93
C PRO A 327 0.82 19.32 -21.86
N SER A 328 0.75 18.72 -20.67
CA SER A 328 0.97 17.27 -20.48
C SER A 328 -0.32 16.47 -20.26
N GLY A 329 -1.47 17.13 -20.07
CA GLY A 329 -2.73 16.46 -19.77
C GLY A 329 -2.83 15.86 -18.36
N LYS A 330 -1.82 16.10 -17.48
CA LYS A 330 -1.74 15.48 -16.16
C LYS A 330 -2.64 16.16 -15.14
N LEU A 331 -3.29 15.34 -14.31
CA LEU A 331 -3.81 15.76 -13.00
C LEU A 331 -2.65 15.80 -12.02
N ILE A 332 -2.53 16.86 -11.24
CA ILE A 332 -1.47 17.04 -10.26
C ILE A 332 -2.07 17.50 -8.94
N VAL A 333 -1.79 16.77 -7.87
CA VAL A 333 -2.00 17.19 -6.49
C VAL A 333 -0.65 17.44 -5.86
N SER A 334 -0.37 18.65 -5.42
CA SER A 334 0.95 19.02 -4.89
C SER A 334 0.85 19.77 -3.57
N SER A 335 1.85 19.61 -2.72
CA SER A 335 2.01 20.38 -1.47
C SER A 335 2.20 21.86 -1.70
N SER A 336 2.76 22.25 -2.88
CA SER A 336 2.91 23.65 -3.27
C SER A 336 2.84 23.84 -4.79
N LYS A 337 2.44 25.04 -5.21
CA LYS A 337 2.48 25.47 -6.62
C LYS A 337 3.92 25.52 -7.14
N GLU A 338 4.84 25.96 -6.31
CA GLU A 338 6.26 26.11 -6.61
C GLU A 338 6.88 24.74 -6.91
N PHE A 339 6.58 23.73 -6.10
CA PHE A 339 7.02 22.36 -6.33
C PHE A 339 6.44 21.80 -7.63
N ALA A 340 5.13 21.88 -7.80
CA ALA A 340 4.47 21.41 -9.05
C ALA A 340 5.06 22.06 -10.30
N THR A 341 5.32 23.38 -10.29
CA THR A 341 5.93 24.08 -11.42
C THR A 341 7.38 23.65 -11.65
N GLY A 342 8.11 23.37 -10.57
CA GLY A 342 9.49 22.89 -10.58
C GLY A 342 9.65 21.55 -11.32
N LEU A 343 8.65 20.67 -11.27
CA LEU A 343 8.67 19.38 -11.97
C LEU A 343 8.82 19.53 -13.50
N PHE A 344 8.27 20.58 -14.07
CA PHE A 344 8.32 20.85 -15.52
C PHE A 344 9.45 21.83 -15.92
N SER A 345 10.34 22.18 -14.99
CA SER A 345 11.47 23.07 -15.27
C SER A 345 12.64 22.32 -15.93
N GLN A 346 13.57 23.10 -16.49
CA GLN A 346 14.82 22.62 -17.10
C GLN A 346 15.94 22.30 -16.08
N LYS A 347 15.63 22.20 -14.79
CA LYS A 347 16.59 21.81 -13.76
C LYS A 347 17.12 20.40 -13.96
N PRO A 348 18.31 20.06 -13.43
CA PRO A 348 18.80 18.67 -13.44
C PRO A 348 17.76 17.71 -12.86
N LYS A 349 17.66 16.56 -13.46
CA LYS A 349 16.62 15.55 -13.16
C LYS A 349 17.20 14.35 -12.42
N LEU A 350 16.34 13.60 -11.74
CA LEU A 350 16.70 12.41 -10.98
C LEU A 350 17.39 11.34 -11.86
N ALA A 351 17.01 11.25 -13.13
CA ALA A 351 17.67 10.35 -14.10
C ALA A 351 19.19 10.54 -14.20
N THR A 352 19.71 11.72 -13.83
CA THR A 352 21.15 12.06 -13.87
C THR A 352 21.76 12.21 -12.47
N ASP A 353 20.99 11.98 -11.42
CA ASP A 353 21.45 12.13 -10.05
C ASP A 353 22.44 11.03 -9.65
N PRO A 354 23.62 11.37 -9.11
CA PRO A 354 24.66 10.38 -8.78
C PRO A 354 24.22 9.37 -7.68
N VAL A 355 23.42 9.81 -6.70
CA VAL A 355 22.93 8.95 -5.60
C VAL A 355 21.93 7.96 -6.17
N PHE A 356 20.99 8.43 -6.97
CA PHE A 356 20.02 7.59 -7.68
C PHE A 356 20.72 6.56 -8.59
N LEU A 357 21.67 7.01 -9.44
CA LEU A 357 22.41 6.12 -10.36
C LEU A 357 23.24 5.07 -9.62
N THR A 358 23.79 5.44 -8.46
CA THR A 358 24.50 4.49 -7.62
C THR A 358 23.53 3.42 -7.08
N LYS A 359 22.39 3.85 -6.55
CA LYS A 359 21.40 2.94 -5.94
C LYS A 359 20.69 2.05 -6.95
N THR A 360 20.49 2.52 -8.17
CA THR A 360 19.84 1.77 -9.27
C THR A 360 20.82 0.98 -10.13
N LYS A 361 22.11 0.95 -9.77
CA LYS A 361 23.13 0.23 -10.54
C LYS A 361 22.74 -1.24 -10.76
N GLY A 362 22.64 -1.63 -12.04
CA GLY A 362 22.30 -3.00 -12.45
C GLY A 362 20.81 -3.32 -12.40
N LEU A 363 19.94 -2.34 -12.13
CA LEU A 363 18.49 -2.49 -12.33
C LEU A 363 18.11 -2.17 -13.77
N PRO A 364 17.03 -2.75 -14.30
CA PRO A 364 16.45 -2.31 -15.58
C PRO A 364 16.01 -0.85 -15.48
N MET A 365 16.22 -0.06 -16.54
CA MET A 365 15.78 1.34 -16.59
C MET A 365 14.48 1.51 -17.40
N LYS A 366 13.81 0.40 -17.72
CA LYS A 366 12.50 0.31 -18.35
C LYS A 366 11.69 -0.75 -17.64
N GLY A 367 10.40 -0.49 -17.50
CA GLY A 367 9.47 -1.42 -16.83
C GLY A 367 8.07 -0.85 -16.78
N THR A 368 7.24 -1.50 -16.01
CA THR A 368 5.86 -1.07 -15.72
C THR A 368 5.77 -0.34 -14.37
N ALA A 369 6.74 -0.58 -13.49
CA ALA A 369 6.83 0.11 -12.21
C ALA A 369 8.28 0.41 -11.82
N ILE A 370 8.48 1.54 -11.16
CA ILE A 370 9.70 1.90 -10.45
C ILE A 370 9.36 2.50 -9.10
N SER A 371 10.14 2.14 -8.10
CA SER A 371 10.17 2.86 -6.82
C SER A 371 11.61 3.15 -6.41
N TYR A 372 11.82 4.32 -5.85
CA TYR A 372 13.11 4.74 -5.31
C TYR A 372 12.90 5.49 -4.00
N LEU A 373 13.69 5.17 -3.01
CA LEU A 373 13.74 5.82 -1.71
C LEU A 373 15.20 6.16 -1.41
N SER A 374 15.49 7.45 -1.24
CA SER A 374 16.84 7.91 -1.00
C SER A 374 17.35 7.53 0.39
N PRO A 375 18.64 7.29 0.54
CA PRO A 375 19.24 7.12 1.88
C PRO A 375 19.20 8.43 2.69
N VAL A 376 19.11 9.58 2.05
CA VAL A 376 19.11 10.90 2.71
C VAL A 376 17.83 11.07 3.52
N LEU A 377 16.67 10.94 2.90
CA LEU A 377 15.37 11.05 3.57
C LEU A 377 15.25 10.07 4.74
N MET A 378 15.70 8.84 4.52
CA MET A 378 15.60 7.82 5.55
C MET A 378 16.50 8.10 6.75
N ASN A 379 17.69 8.65 6.53
CA ASN A 379 18.58 9.07 7.61
C ASN A 379 18.00 10.26 8.39
N GLU A 380 17.42 11.25 7.71
CA GLU A 380 16.75 12.38 8.37
C GLU A 380 15.51 11.92 9.15
N LEU A 381 14.69 11.04 8.58
CA LEU A 381 13.56 10.45 9.28
C LEU A 381 13.99 9.67 10.53
N ARG A 382 15.06 8.87 10.41
CA ARG A 382 15.62 8.14 11.56
C ARG A 382 16.08 9.09 12.66
N LYS A 383 16.78 10.17 12.28
CA LYS A 383 17.23 11.22 13.21
C LYS A 383 16.06 11.87 13.93
N PHE A 384 15.02 12.27 13.18
CA PHE A 384 13.80 12.83 13.75
C PHE A 384 13.12 11.87 14.74
N ILE A 385 12.96 10.60 14.36
CA ILE A 385 12.36 9.56 15.25
C ILE A 385 13.20 9.37 16.49
N LYS A 386 14.54 9.37 16.37
CA LYS A 386 15.45 9.28 17.52
C LYS A 386 15.29 10.47 18.46
N GLU A 387 15.26 11.68 17.94
CA GLU A 387 15.05 12.90 18.71
C GLU A 387 13.68 12.89 19.42
N ALA A 388 12.62 12.40 18.75
CA ALA A 388 11.29 12.25 19.35
C ALA A 388 11.30 11.26 20.50
N ILE A 389 11.93 10.07 20.32
CA ILE A 389 12.09 9.07 21.40
C ILE A 389 12.85 9.65 22.60
N GLU A 390 13.91 10.40 22.34
CA GLU A 390 14.74 11.01 23.39
C GLU A 390 14.00 12.15 24.12
N ALA A 391 13.22 12.94 23.43
CA ALA A 391 12.41 14.02 24.00
C ALA A 391 11.27 13.46 24.90
N GLU A 392 10.61 12.38 24.46
CA GLU A 392 9.57 11.72 25.23
C GLU A 392 10.12 10.97 26.47
N ASN A 393 11.33 10.41 26.33
CA ASN A 393 11.97 9.60 27.37
C ASN A 393 13.32 10.17 27.79
N PRO A 394 13.35 11.35 28.45
CA PRO A 394 14.58 11.99 28.82
C PRO A 394 15.40 11.15 29.83
N PRO A 395 16.73 11.14 29.73
CA PRO A 395 17.60 10.26 30.48
C PRO A 395 17.57 10.51 32.00
N GLU A 396 17.11 11.67 32.43
CA GLU A 396 16.98 12.02 33.88
C GLU A 396 15.82 11.28 34.56
N LYS A 397 14.88 10.74 33.78
CA LYS A 397 13.74 9.98 34.31
C LYS A 397 14.06 8.48 34.33
N GLU A 398 14.59 8.00 35.44
CA GLU A 398 15.05 6.60 35.60
C GLU A 398 13.96 5.57 35.27
N TYR A 399 12.70 5.85 35.58
CA TYR A 399 11.56 4.96 35.27
C TYR A 399 11.24 4.84 33.76
N LYS A 400 11.69 5.81 32.93
CA LYS A 400 11.56 5.78 31.46
C LYS A 400 12.78 5.18 30.75
N ARG A 401 13.83 4.82 31.48
CA ARG A 401 15.08 4.32 30.91
C ARG A 401 14.90 3.04 30.09
N ASN A 402 14.06 2.13 30.59
CA ASN A 402 13.79 0.86 29.88
C ASN A 402 12.99 1.12 28.61
N ASP A 403 11.98 2.00 28.64
CA ASP A 403 11.14 2.34 27.47
C ASP A 403 12.00 2.99 26.38
N ARG A 404 12.88 3.91 26.76
CA ARG A 404 13.84 4.52 25.84
C ARG A 404 14.78 3.48 25.21
N PHE A 405 15.34 2.57 25.99
CA PHE A 405 16.23 1.53 25.49
C PHE A 405 15.51 0.64 24.49
N VAL A 406 14.30 0.20 24.80
CA VAL A 406 13.48 -0.62 23.89
C VAL A 406 13.18 0.14 22.60
N ALA A 407 12.72 1.38 22.69
CA ALA A 407 12.35 2.19 21.51
C ALA A 407 13.56 2.48 20.61
N LEU A 408 14.73 2.80 21.17
CA LEU A 408 15.96 2.99 20.40
C LEU A 408 16.46 1.69 19.79
N SER A 409 16.37 0.56 20.50
CA SER A 409 16.73 -0.75 19.96
C SER A 409 15.81 -1.17 18.80
N MET A 410 14.52 -0.86 18.89
CA MET A 410 13.57 -1.05 17.78
C MET A 410 13.92 -0.14 16.59
N LEU A 411 14.25 1.13 16.85
CA LEU A 411 14.69 2.04 15.80
C LEU A 411 15.93 1.51 15.08
N ASP A 412 16.95 1.06 15.81
CA ASP A 412 18.19 0.51 15.26
C ASP A 412 17.95 -0.80 14.48
N PHE A 413 16.96 -1.59 14.91
CA PHE A 413 16.59 -2.82 14.22
C PHE A 413 15.85 -2.55 12.90
N PHE A 414 14.86 -1.64 12.92
CA PHE A 414 14.05 -1.35 11.74
C PHE A 414 14.67 -0.32 10.79
N LEU A 415 15.46 0.60 11.30
CA LEU A 415 16.09 1.69 10.57
C LEU A 415 17.55 1.83 11.00
N PRO A 416 18.44 0.86 10.68
CA PRO A 416 19.85 0.93 11.06
C PRO A 416 20.53 2.14 10.42
N GLU A 417 21.55 2.65 11.09
CA GLU A 417 22.31 3.81 10.65
C GLU A 417 23.09 3.50 9.35
N GLY A 418 22.97 4.38 8.36
CA GLY A 418 23.80 4.34 7.14
C GLY A 418 23.40 3.30 6.09
N ALA A 419 22.48 2.36 6.39
CA ALA A 419 22.13 1.27 5.46
C ALA A 419 20.80 1.52 4.70
N LEU A 420 20.34 2.75 4.64
CA LEU A 420 18.99 3.07 4.18
C LEU A 420 18.98 3.45 2.69
N GLY A 421 17.81 3.30 2.11
CA GLY A 421 17.55 3.52 0.70
C GLY A 421 17.28 2.24 -0.06
N GLU A 422 16.32 2.32 -0.97
CA GLU A 422 15.85 1.21 -1.77
C GLU A 422 15.50 1.66 -3.18
N ALA A 423 15.76 0.81 -4.16
CA ALA A 423 15.25 1.02 -5.50
C ALA A 423 14.75 -0.33 -6.02
N MET A 424 13.60 -0.32 -6.69
CA MET A 424 13.00 -1.52 -7.28
C MET A 424 12.37 -1.17 -8.61
N VAL A 425 12.52 -2.08 -9.57
CA VAL A 425 11.90 -1.99 -10.89
C VAL A 425 11.17 -3.28 -11.18
N THR A 426 9.95 -3.18 -11.68
CA THR A 426 9.15 -4.31 -12.17
C THR A 426 9.08 -4.25 -13.68
N THR A 427 9.39 -5.38 -14.31
CA THR A 427 9.44 -5.52 -15.77
C THR A 427 8.63 -6.75 -16.17
N PRO A 428 7.72 -6.64 -17.14
CA PRO A 428 7.11 -7.82 -17.74
C PRO A 428 8.17 -8.62 -18.53
N THR A 429 8.08 -9.92 -18.43
CA THR A 429 8.83 -10.89 -19.24
C THR A 429 7.87 -11.64 -20.15
N GLU A 430 8.38 -12.50 -21.03
CA GLU A 430 7.53 -13.33 -21.88
C GLU A 430 6.57 -14.21 -21.05
N ASP A 431 7.08 -14.75 -19.93
CA ASP A 431 6.36 -15.71 -19.10
C ASP A 431 6.10 -15.17 -17.66
N GLY A 432 5.94 -13.86 -17.48
CA GLY A 432 5.59 -13.36 -16.17
C GLY A 432 5.99 -11.92 -15.84
N LEU A 433 6.14 -11.65 -14.55
CA LEU A 433 6.56 -10.36 -14.01
C LEU A 433 7.81 -10.53 -13.14
N LEU A 434 8.88 -9.84 -13.48
CA LEU A 434 10.12 -9.82 -12.72
C LEU A 434 10.30 -8.47 -12.02
N SER A 435 10.35 -8.48 -10.70
CA SER A 435 10.75 -7.32 -9.89
C SER A 435 12.18 -7.49 -9.42
N VAL A 436 13.04 -6.52 -9.70
CA VAL A 436 14.44 -6.49 -9.26
C VAL A 436 14.68 -5.23 -8.45
N GLY A 437 15.28 -5.38 -7.28
CA GLY A 437 15.56 -4.23 -6.41
C GLY A 437 16.90 -4.32 -5.69
N ASN A 438 17.47 -3.15 -5.39
CA ASN A 438 18.61 -2.98 -4.51
C ASN A 438 18.12 -2.39 -3.19
N SER A 439 18.41 -3.04 -2.07
CA SER A 439 17.90 -2.66 -0.74
C SER A 439 18.94 -2.92 0.34
N ALA A 440 18.84 -2.22 1.46
CA ALA A 440 19.62 -2.53 2.65
C ALA A 440 19.30 -3.90 3.25
N TYR A 441 18.10 -4.41 2.98
CA TYR A 441 17.61 -5.67 3.53
C TYR A 441 17.38 -6.73 2.46
N SER A 442 17.74 -7.97 2.79
CA SER A 442 17.34 -9.14 2.01
C SER A 442 15.83 -9.42 2.18
N HIS A 443 15.22 -10.15 1.25
CA HIS A 443 13.88 -10.69 1.46
C HIS A 443 13.79 -11.56 2.72
N LYS A 444 14.86 -12.32 3.05
CA LYS A 444 14.94 -13.08 4.30
C LYS A 444 14.76 -12.17 5.52
N SER A 445 15.47 -11.03 5.56
CA SER A 445 15.33 -10.06 6.65
C SER A 445 13.94 -9.45 6.68
N LYS A 446 13.38 -9.08 5.52
CA LYS A 446 12.02 -8.53 5.42
C LYS A 446 10.95 -9.53 5.90
N ILE A 447 11.08 -10.81 5.55
CA ILE A 447 10.17 -11.88 6.01
C ILE A 447 10.30 -12.08 7.52
N LEU A 448 11.53 -12.15 8.05
CA LEU A 448 11.75 -12.30 9.49
C LEU A 448 11.23 -11.09 10.28
N MET A 449 11.43 -9.87 9.78
CA MET A 449 10.86 -8.65 10.38
C MET A 449 9.33 -8.69 10.32
N GLY A 450 8.75 -9.07 9.18
CA GLY A 450 7.30 -9.20 9.01
C GLY A 450 6.70 -10.26 9.95
N ALA A 451 7.37 -11.37 10.17
CA ALA A 451 6.94 -12.40 11.13
C ALA A 451 7.11 -11.96 12.60
N ALA A 452 8.14 -11.13 12.89
CA ALA A 452 8.36 -10.58 14.23
C ALA A 452 7.42 -9.40 14.56
N VAL A 453 6.98 -8.64 13.55
CA VAL A 453 6.10 -7.47 13.70
C VAL A 453 4.81 -7.78 14.45
N PRO A 454 4.04 -8.86 14.18
CA PRO A 454 2.84 -9.16 14.95
C PRO A 454 3.12 -9.34 16.44
N THR A 455 4.27 -9.94 16.79
CA THR A 455 4.67 -10.14 18.19
C THR A 455 5.13 -8.83 18.82
N LEU A 456 5.96 -8.05 18.11
CA LEU A 456 6.47 -6.76 18.59
C LEU A 456 5.39 -5.68 18.58
N VAL A 457 4.53 -5.65 17.54
CA VAL A 457 3.38 -4.72 17.46
C VAL A 457 2.32 -5.10 18.49
N GLY A 458 2.08 -6.38 18.73
CA GLY A 458 1.20 -6.83 19.81
C GLY A 458 1.67 -6.31 21.16
N VAL A 459 2.95 -6.45 21.47
CA VAL A 459 3.57 -5.93 22.70
C VAL A 459 3.57 -4.40 22.71
N SER A 460 3.90 -3.76 21.59
CA SER A 460 3.94 -2.29 21.48
C SER A 460 2.54 -1.67 21.46
N MET A 461 1.56 -2.29 20.77
CA MET A 461 0.17 -1.82 20.82
C MET A 461 -0.46 -2.02 22.20
N PHE A 462 -0.06 -3.07 22.92
CA PHE A 462 -0.52 -3.25 24.29
C PHE A 462 0.04 -2.15 25.19
N THR A 463 1.31 -1.78 25.05
CA THR A 463 1.93 -0.66 25.78
C THR A 463 1.43 0.70 25.31
N ILE A 464 1.32 0.92 24.00
CA ILE A 464 0.76 2.17 23.43
C ILE A 464 -0.74 2.26 23.71
N GLY A 465 -1.49 1.16 23.64
CA GLY A 465 -2.91 1.09 23.99
C GLY A 465 -3.15 1.48 25.43
N GLN A 466 -2.30 1.03 26.36
CA GLN A 466 -2.35 1.48 27.76
C GLN A 466 -1.99 2.96 27.92
N GLN A 467 -1.06 3.50 27.09
CA GLN A 467 -0.74 4.94 27.13
C GLN A 467 -1.84 5.79 26.50
N VAL A 468 -2.42 5.34 25.38
CA VAL A 468 -3.57 6.02 24.73
C VAL A 468 -4.80 5.97 25.65
N ASP A 469 -5.05 4.87 26.34
CA ASP A 469 -6.12 4.75 27.33
C ASP A 469 -5.90 5.70 28.53
N ARG A 470 -4.66 5.83 29.01
CA ARG A 470 -4.29 6.82 30.02
C ARG A 470 -4.37 8.28 29.53
N MET A 471 -4.16 8.53 28.22
CA MET A 471 -4.32 9.86 27.62
C MET A 471 -5.79 10.21 27.38
N MET A 472 -6.62 9.23 27.02
CA MET A 472 -8.06 9.45 26.82
C MET A 472 -8.85 9.44 28.16
N HIS A 473 -8.31 8.79 29.17
CA HIS A 473 -8.86 8.72 30.51
C HIS A 473 -7.73 9.09 31.49
N PRO A 474 -7.36 10.39 31.59
CA PRO A 474 -6.43 10.80 32.63
C PRO A 474 -7.01 10.31 33.98
N PRO A 475 -6.17 9.70 34.83
CA PRO A 475 -6.63 9.30 36.13
C PRO A 475 -7.24 10.55 36.76
N GLU A 476 -8.56 10.53 37.00
CA GLU A 476 -9.22 11.56 37.79
C GLU A 476 -8.39 11.65 39.07
N ALA A 477 -7.88 12.84 39.32
CA ALA A 477 -7.20 13.09 40.57
C ALA A 477 -8.18 12.63 41.68
N PHE A 478 -7.83 11.56 42.36
CA PHE A 478 -8.52 11.15 43.55
C PHE A 478 -8.35 12.31 44.51
N GLU A 479 -9.28 13.29 44.40
CA GLU A 479 -9.52 14.21 45.51
C GLU A 479 -9.91 13.36 46.71
N ASP A 480 -9.16 13.56 47.78
CA ASP A 480 -9.30 12.95 49.07
C ASP A 480 -10.78 12.74 49.44
N PHE A 481 -11.27 11.53 49.29
CA PHE A 481 -12.48 11.11 49.96
C PHE A 481 -12.09 10.50 51.33
N GLU A 482 -11.82 11.37 52.29
CA GLU A 482 -12.00 11.02 53.71
C GLU A 482 -13.49 10.81 53.97
N GLY A 483 -13.94 9.61 53.76
CA GLY A 483 -15.26 9.14 54.09
C GLY A 483 -15.19 7.67 54.45
N ALA A 484 -15.05 7.42 55.75
CA ALA A 484 -15.11 6.07 56.30
C ALA A 484 -16.43 5.39 55.91
N VAL A 485 -16.34 4.45 54.97
CA VAL A 485 -17.41 3.48 54.69
C VAL A 485 -17.05 2.20 55.42
N GLU A 486 -17.77 1.92 56.53
CA GLU A 486 -17.76 0.61 57.16
C GLU A 486 -18.10 -0.48 56.14
N VAL A 487 -17.14 -1.32 55.88
CA VAL A 487 -17.34 -2.51 55.02
C VAL A 487 -18.02 -3.58 55.88
N PRO A 488 -19.22 -4.06 55.54
CA PRO A 488 -19.83 -5.16 56.25
C PRO A 488 -19.01 -6.44 56.05
N HIS A 489 -18.67 -7.11 57.13
CA HIS A 489 -18.01 -8.42 57.15
C HIS A 489 -18.85 -9.45 56.34
N VAL A 490 -18.34 -9.87 55.20
CA VAL A 490 -18.86 -11.03 54.46
C VAL A 490 -18.05 -12.24 54.93
N GLU A 491 -18.71 -13.15 55.65
CA GLU A 491 -18.16 -14.48 56.01
C GLU A 491 -17.90 -15.28 54.71
N VAL A 492 -16.65 -15.67 54.52
CA VAL A 492 -16.23 -16.56 53.45
C VAL A 492 -16.51 -18.02 53.86
N PRO A 493 -17.32 -18.81 53.14
CA PRO A 493 -17.52 -20.21 53.48
C PRO A 493 -16.28 -21.04 53.15
N HIS A 494 -16.00 -21.97 54.07
CA HIS A 494 -14.86 -22.86 54.08
C HIS A 494 -14.72 -23.77 52.82
N LYS A 495 -13.48 -23.95 52.45
CA LYS A 495 -12.82 -24.94 51.60
C LYS A 495 -13.60 -26.25 51.32
N HIS A 496 -13.89 -26.52 50.06
CA HIS A 496 -14.07 -27.91 49.61
C HIS A 496 -12.73 -28.48 49.15
N GLU A 497 -12.29 -29.53 49.82
CA GLU A 497 -11.13 -30.36 49.45
C GLU A 497 -11.40 -31.05 48.09
N LEU A 498 -10.58 -30.77 47.10
CA LEU A 498 -10.55 -31.50 45.84
C LEU A 498 -9.85 -32.85 46.07
N LYS A 499 -10.61 -33.95 46.05
CA LYS A 499 -10.09 -35.33 45.99
C LYS A 499 -9.36 -35.53 44.68
N VAL A 500 -8.04 -35.73 44.74
CA VAL A 500 -7.22 -36.20 43.63
C VAL A 500 -7.52 -37.64 43.38
N VAL A 501 -8.02 -37.97 42.15
CA VAL A 501 -8.19 -39.33 41.66
C VAL A 501 -6.89 -39.77 41.03
N PRO A 502 -6.28 -40.91 41.45
CA PRO A 502 -5.02 -41.37 40.84
C PRO A 502 -5.26 -41.95 39.46
N SER A 503 -4.41 -41.52 38.52
CA SER A 503 -4.37 -42.02 37.15
C SER A 503 -3.93 -43.51 37.11
N ARG A 504 -4.70 -44.33 36.40
CA ARG A 504 -4.39 -45.72 36.08
C ARG A 504 -3.21 -45.81 35.08
N PRO A 505 -2.27 -46.71 35.27
CA PRO A 505 -1.24 -46.97 34.27
C PRO A 505 -1.82 -47.77 33.10
N LEU A 506 -1.52 -47.33 31.86
CA LEU A 506 -1.75 -48.10 30.66
C LEU A 506 -0.69 -49.20 30.55
N ASN A 507 -1.10 -50.42 30.75
CA ASN A 507 -0.31 -51.63 30.42
C ASN A 507 -0.19 -51.72 28.89
N GLY A 508 1.04 -51.88 28.41
CA GLY A 508 1.30 -52.36 27.07
C GLY A 508 1.02 -53.86 26.95
N GLY A 509 0.74 -54.27 25.73
CA GLY A 509 0.57 -55.67 25.38
C GLY A 509 0.49 -55.80 23.84
N ASP A 510 1.54 -56.39 23.32
CA ASP A 510 1.74 -57.08 22.03
C ASP A 510 1.28 -56.46 20.71
#